data_dd41f1baa91429c0a486d722b3181e3e
#
_entry.id   dd41f1baa91429c0a486d722b3181e3e
#
_cell.length_a   1.000
_cell.length_b   1.000
_cell.length_c   1.000
_cell.angle_alpha   90.00
_cell.angle_beta   90.00
_cell.angle_gamma   90.00
#
_symmetry.space_group_name_H-M   'P 1'
#
loop_
_entity.id
_entity.type
_entity.pdbx_description
1 polymer ?
#
loop_
_entity_poly.entity_id
_entity_poly.type
_entity_poly.pdbx_seq_one_letter_code
_entity_poly.pdbx_strand_id
1 'polypeptide(L)'
;MEYIVLDLEWNQSNTGKEDAVEKLPFEIIEIGAIKLNKERVMVSEFNELIKPQVYHEMHKITSKLIHIQMQELERGRPFPEVGGDFVRWCGQEEYLFCTWGTLDLTELQRNMAYYEMPLLAPGPLPYLDVQKLFAIAYEERKIRRNLEYAIDFLHIEKDIPFHRAFSDAYYTAKILIRILEEHPEVVVNLSYDTFCPPKDRGDEVKAQFDTYVKYISREFKDKTEAFADKEVVSSKCYLCHRNLRKKIKWFSANGRHYYCVAYCEKHGYLKGKIRVRKAYDGGVYIVKTTKLIPKEEAEAIAARRDHAREVRKRHKHSKAGNGEE
;
A
#
# COMPACT_ATOMS: atom_id res chain seq x y z
N MET A 1 -14.07 2.04 18.69
CA MET A 1 -13.22 2.48 17.56
C MET A 1 -14.13 2.85 16.41
N GLU A 2 -13.96 4.02 15.83
CA GLU A 2 -14.69 4.48 14.64
C GLU A 2 -13.94 4.08 13.36
N TYR A 3 -14.59 4.19 12.21
CA TYR A 3 -13.97 3.94 10.92
C TYR A 3 -14.19 5.14 10.00
N ILE A 4 -13.16 5.55 9.29
CA ILE A 4 -13.23 6.56 8.24
C ILE A 4 -12.95 5.87 6.91
N VAL A 5 -14.02 5.63 6.17
CA VAL A 5 -13.93 5.02 4.84
C VAL A 5 -13.67 6.13 3.84
N LEU A 6 -12.54 6.06 3.14
CA LEU A 6 -11.99 7.10 2.29
C LEU A 6 -11.78 6.56 0.89
N ASP A 7 -12.13 7.36 -0.08
CA ASP A 7 -11.72 7.23 -1.48
C ASP A 7 -11.32 8.58 -2.05
N LEU A 8 -10.43 8.59 -3.04
CA LEU A 8 -9.88 9.81 -3.64
C LEU A 8 -9.90 9.72 -5.16
N GLU A 9 -10.23 10.82 -5.81
CA GLU A 9 -9.97 11.00 -7.22
C GLU A 9 -8.79 11.95 -7.42
N TRP A 10 -7.97 11.69 -8.43
CA TRP A 10 -6.78 12.50 -8.73
C TRP A 10 -6.55 12.74 -10.21
N ASN A 11 -5.92 13.86 -10.49
CA ASN A 11 -5.40 14.21 -11.79
C ASN A 11 -3.89 13.97 -11.87
N GLN A 12 -3.33 13.92 -13.05
CA GLN A 12 -1.90 13.71 -13.32
C GLN A 12 -1.47 14.38 -14.62
N SER A 13 -0.15 14.39 -14.91
CA SER A 13 0.38 14.95 -16.15
C SER A 13 -0.13 14.21 -17.39
N ASN A 14 -0.57 14.96 -18.41
CA ASN A 14 -0.99 14.43 -19.71
C ASN A 14 0.16 13.87 -20.56
N THR A 15 1.39 14.36 -20.35
CA THR A 15 2.60 13.98 -21.07
C THR A 15 3.38 12.84 -20.40
N GLY A 16 2.80 12.27 -19.33
CA GLY A 16 3.37 11.15 -18.58
C GLY A 16 4.49 11.59 -17.65
N LYS A 17 5.56 10.77 -17.53
CA LYS A 17 6.62 10.98 -16.54
C LYS A 17 7.55 12.15 -16.81
N GLU A 18 7.59 12.65 -18.04
CA GLU A 18 8.54 13.70 -18.45
C GLU A 18 8.22 15.05 -17.83
N ASP A 19 6.92 15.39 -17.72
CA ASP A 19 6.45 16.64 -17.10
C ASP A 19 5.74 16.41 -15.76
N ALA A 20 5.78 15.20 -15.23
CA ALA A 20 5.22 14.91 -13.93
C ALA A 20 6.08 15.52 -12.82
N VAL A 21 5.46 16.23 -11.90
CA VAL A 21 6.12 16.72 -10.69
C VAL A 21 6.49 15.51 -9.82
N GLU A 22 7.78 15.26 -9.61
CA GLU A 22 8.29 14.06 -8.94
C GLU A 22 7.66 13.88 -7.54
N LYS A 23 7.47 14.97 -6.82
CA LYS A 23 6.90 14.97 -5.47
C LYS A 23 5.37 14.95 -5.45
N LEU A 24 4.70 15.19 -6.59
CA LEU A 24 3.24 15.18 -6.72
C LEU A 24 2.82 14.50 -8.04
N PRO A 25 3.05 13.19 -8.22
CA PRO A 25 2.67 12.50 -9.45
C PRO A 25 1.16 12.44 -9.65
N PHE A 26 0.38 12.51 -8.56
CA PHE A 26 -1.08 12.52 -8.54
C PHE A 26 -1.54 13.68 -7.65
N GLU A 27 -2.26 14.63 -8.25
CA GLU A 27 -2.87 15.75 -7.54
C GLU A 27 -4.34 15.41 -7.24
N ILE A 28 -4.71 15.42 -5.98
CA ILE A 28 -6.07 15.08 -5.54
C ILE A 28 -7.02 16.18 -5.98
N ILE A 29 -8.14 15.78 -6.61
CA ILE A 29 -9.20 16.66 -7.14
C ILE A 29 -10.57 16.39 -6.51
N GLU A 30 -10.73 15.30 -5.78
CA GLU A 30 -11.92 15.00 -4.99
C GLU A 30 -11.56 14.17 -3.78
N ILE A 31 -12.16 14.48 -2.62
CA ILE A 31 -12.12 13.65 -1.40
C ILE A 31 -13.55 13.23 -1.10
N GLY A 32 -13.79 11.93 -1.05
CA GLY A 32 -15.02 11.32 -0.59
C GLY A 32 -14.79 10.46 0.64
N ALA A 33 -15.56 10.66 1.71
CA ALA A 33 -15.43 9.83 2.89
C ALA A 33 -16.73 9.65 3.66
N ILE A 34 -16.84 8.49 4.32
CA ILE A 34 -17.95 8.12 5.21
C ILE A 34 -17.37 7.79 6.59
N LYS A 35 -17.96 8.37 7.64
CA LYS A 35 -17.65 8.01 9.01
C LYS A 35 -18.64 6.98 9.53
N LEU A 36 -18.11 5.84 10.01
CA LEU A 36 -18.88 4.83 10.71
C LEU A 36 -18.57 4.93 12.21
N ASN A 37 -19.61 4.92 13.03
CA ASN A 37 -19.46 4.86 14.47
C ASN A 37 -19.07 3.44 14.95
N LYS A 38 -18.97 3.25 16.28
CA LYS A 38 -18.59 1.97 16.91
C LYS A 38 -19.60 0.85 16.62
N GLU A 39 -20.85 1.21 16.37
CA GLU A 39 -21.97 0.34 16.01
C GLU A 39 -22.02 0.08 14.49
N ARG A 40 -21.06 0.60 13.71
CA ARG A 40 -20.97 0.47 12.25
C ARG A 40 -22.09 1.18 11.48
N VAL A 41 -22.70 2.19 12.09
CA VAL A 41 -23.70 3.05 11.46
C VAL A 41 -23.01 4.21 10.78
N MET A 42 -23.42 4.56 9.55
CA MET A 42 -22.98 5.77 8.86
C MET A 42 -23.52 7.00 9.58
N VAL A 43 -22.65 7.83 10.15
CA VAL A 43 -23.04 8.97 11.00
C VAL A 43 -22.65 10.32 10.42
N SER A 44 -21.74 10.36 9.47
CA SER A 44 -21.28 11.59 8.83
C SER A 44 -20.64 11.30 7.49
N GLU A 45 -20.66 12.27 6.59
CA GLU A 45 -20.07 12.21 5.27
C GLU A 45 -19.19 13.43 4.98
N PHE A 46 -18.21 13.26 4.10
CA PHE A 46 -17.37 14.30 3.56
C PHE A 46 -17.29 14.13 2.05
N ASN A 47 -17.60 15.19 1.29
CA ASN A 47 -17.60 15.14 -0.17
C ASN A 47 -17.24 16.53 -0.72
N GLU A 48 -16.00 16.70 -1.16
CA GLU A 48 -15.49 18.00 -1.60
C GLU A 48 -14.66 17.87 -2.88
N LEU A 49 -14.96 18.73 -3.85
CA LEU A 49 -14.13 18.94 -5.03
C LEU A 49 -12.96 19.88 -4.70
N ILE A 50 -11.82 19.61 -5.31
CA ILE A 50 -10.58 20.33 -5.08
C ILE A 50 -10.11 20.96 -6.39
N LYS A 51 -9.80 22.25 -6.33
CA LYS A 51 -9.22 22.98 -7.46
C LYS A 51 -7.75 22.57 -7.63
N PRO A 52 -7.39 21.96 -8.79
CA PRO A 52 -6.00 21.61 -9.05
C PRO A 52 -5.13 22.87 -9.19
N GLN A 53 -3.94 22.81 -8.63
CA GLN A 53 -2.97 23.92 -8.64
C GLN A 53 -1.75 23.61 -9.52
N VAL A 54 -1.57 22.33 -9.90
CA VAL A 54 -0.39 21.85 -10.64
C VAL A 54 -0.80 21.34 -12.02
N TYR A 55 -1.81 20.47 -12.10
CA TYR A 55 -2.25 19.90 -13.36
C TYR A 55 -3.56 20.56 -13.84
N HIS A 56 -3.44 21.65 -14.59
CA HIS A 56 -4.57 22.48 -15.04
C HIS A 56 -5.37 21.87 -16.21
N GLU A 57 -4.90 20.78 -16.79
CA GLU A 57 -5.62 20.03 -17.83
C GLU A 57 -5.97 18.65 -17.29
N MET A 58 -7.21 18.21 -17.56
CA MET A 58 -7.65 16.88 -17.14
C MET A 58 -6.92 15.80 -17.93
N HIS A 59 -6.32 14.86 -17.24
CA HIS A 59 -5.69 13.70 -17.86
C HIS A 59 -6.74 12.83 -18.57
N LYS A 60 -6.43 12.36 -19.78
CA LYS A 60 -7.37 11.64 -20.66
C LYS A 60 -8.05 10.41 -20.01
N ILE A 61 -7.33 9.69 -19.14
CA ILE A 61 -7.89 8.53 -18.44
C ILE A 61 -8.81 9.02 -17.34
N THR A 62 -8.40 9.98 -16.53
CA THR A 62 -9.19 10.58 -15.45
C THR A 62 -10.51 11.13 -15.99
N SER A 63 -10.47 11.94 -17.06
CA SER A 63 -11.66 12.50 -17.72
C SER A 63 -12.67 11.45 -18.18
N LYS A 64 -12.19 10.27 -18.60
CA LYS A 64 -13.07 9.16 -19.04
C LYS A 64 -13.73 8.42 -17.89
N LEU A 65 -13.08 8.39 -16.74
CA LEU A 65 -13.53 7.60 -15.58
C LEU A 65 -14.48 8.39 -14.68
N ILE A 66 -14.08 9.60 -14.28
CA ILE A 66 -14.75 10.32 -13.18
C ILE A 66 -15.85 11.29 -13.62
N HIS A 67 -16.01 11.53 -14.91
CA HIS A 67 -17.04 12.44 -15.47
C HIS A 67 -17.09 13.85 -14.85
N ILE A 68 -16.00 14.31 -14.23
CA ILE A 68 -15.82 15.68 -13.71
C ILE A 68 -15.16 16.52 -14.79
N GLN A 69 -15.68 17.72 -15.01
CA GLN A 69 -15.08 18.69 -15.93
C GLN A 69 -14.16 19.66 -15.19
N MET A 70 -13.11 20.14 -15.86
CA MET A 70 -12.16 21.09 -15.27
C MET A 70 -12.86 22.36 -14.75
N GLN A 71 -13.91 22.83 -15.45
CA GLN A 71 -14.71 24.01 -15.04
C GLN A 71 -15.42 23.81 -13.70
N GLU A 72 -15.74 22.57 -13.33
CA GLU A 72 -16.32 22.24 -12.01
C GLU A 72 -15.26 22.35 -10.93
N LEU A 73 -14.05 21.81 -11.20
CA LEU A 73 -12.91 21.87 -10.29
C LEU A 73 -12.41 23.31 -10.05
N GLU A 74 -12.50 24.18 -11.06
CA GLU A 74 -12.11 25.59 -10.92
C GLU A 74 -12.91 26.35 -9.86
N ARG A 75 -14.12 25.88 -9.54
CA ARG A 75 -14.98 26.45 -8.48
C ARG A 75 -14.65 25.90 -7.10
N GLY A 76 -13.86 24.83 -7.03
CA GLY A 76 -13.43 24.22 -5.79
C GLY A 76 -12.43 25.08 -5.01
N ARG A 77 -12.18 24.69 -3.77
CA ARG A 77 -11.15 25.26 -2.92
C ARG A 77 -9.83 24.53 -3.13
N PRO A 78 -8.66 25.15 -2.85
CA PRO A 78 -7.37 24.49 -2.98
C PRO A 78 -7.20 23.36 -1.94
N PHE A 79 -6.35 22.39 -2.26
CA PHE A 79 -6.13 21.22 -1.42
C PHE A 79 -5.78 21.55 0.06
N PRO A 80 -4.93 22.55 0.39
CA PRO A 80 -4.64 22.85 1.80
C PRO A 80 -5.88 23.20 2.65
N GLU A 81 -6.87 23.86 2.05
CA GLU A 81 -8.11 24.20 2.76
C GLU A 81 -8.99 22.97 2.95
N VAL A 82 -9.26 22.23 1.85
CA VAL A 82 -10.13 21.05 1.88
C VAL A 82 -9.49 19.93 2.70
N GLY A 83 -8.19 19.69 2.53
CA GLY A 83 -7.44 18.71 3.33
C GLY A 83 -7.43 19.06 4.82
N GLY A 84 -7.32 20.36 5.16
CA GLY A 84 -7.45 20.84 6.53
C GLY A 84 -8.85 20.61 7.11
N ASP A 85 -9.90 20.85 6.31
CA ASP A 85 -11.29 20.56 6.70
C ASP A 85 -11.51 19.06 6.88
N PHE A 86 -10.96 18.25 5.98
CA PHE A 86 -11.02 16.78 6.08
C PHE A 86 -10.39 16.27 7.38
N VAL A 87 -9.19 16.74 7.73
CA VAL A 87 -8.53 16.35 9.00
C VAL A 87 -9.36 16.78 10.21
N ARG A 88 -9.95 17.97 10.19
CA ARG A 88 -10.86 18.43 11.25
C ARG A 88 -12.13 17.58 11.33
N TRP A 89 -12.70 17.22 10.19
CA TRP A 89 -13.87 16.35 10.12
C TRP A 89 -13.59 14.93 10.63
N CYS A 90 -12.37 14.40 10.41
CA CYS A 90 -11.94 13.12 10.99
C CYS A 90 -12.08 13.14 12.52
N GLY A 91 -11.86 14.28 13.17
CA GLY A 91 -11.97 14.45 14.61
C GLY A 91 -10.75 13.93 15.36
N GLN A 92 -10.87 13.84 16.70
CA GLN A 92 -9.80 13.42 17.60
C GLN A 92 -10.08 12.07 18.27
N GLU A 93 -11.24 11.48 18.06
CA GLU A 93 -11.58 10.14 18.56
C GLU A 93 -10.67 9.09 17.90
N GLU A 94 -10.55 7.94 18.56
CA GLU A 94 -9.78 6.83 17.99
C GLU A 94 -10.53 6.21 16.79
N TYR A 95 -9.93 6.29 15.60
CA TYR A 95 -10.49 5.73 14.38
C TYR A 95 -9.44 4.97 13.55
N LEU A 96 -9.92 4.11 12.65
CA LEU A 96 -9.12 3.50 11.59
C LEU A 96 -9.59 3.99 10.22
N PHE A 97 -8.64 4.37 9.38
CA PHE A 97 -8.93 4.55 7.97
C PHE A 97 -9.24 3.23 7.28
N CYS A 98 -10.13 3.28 6.30
CA CYS A 98 -10.54 2.14 5.48
C CYS A 98 -10.57 2.59 4.02
N THR A 99 -9.93 1.85 3.11
CA THR A 99 -9.85 2.19 1.68
C THR A 99 -10.08 0.97 0.81
N TRP A 100 -10.52 1.15 -0.43
CA TRP A 100 -10.57 0.06 -1.41
C TRP A 100 -9.20 -0.09 -2.10
N GLY A 101 -8.22 -0.65 -1.38
CA GLY A 101 -6.86 -0.87 -1.89
C GLY A 101 -5.78 -0.18 -1.06
N THR A 102 -4.72 0.28 -1.70
CA THR A 102 -3.50 0.69 -0.97
C THR A 102 -2.95 2.06 -1.34
N LEU A 103 -3.60 2.83 -2.21
CA LEU A 103 -3.03 4.06 -2.74
C LEU A 103 -3.53 5.33 -2.05
N ASP A 104 -4.80 5.37 -1.67
CA ASP A 104 -5.46 6.58 -1.18
C ASP A 104 -4.73 7.27 -0.04
N LEU A 105 -4.40 6.53 1.02
CA LEU A 105 -3.67 7.12 2.16
C LEU A 105 -2.27 7.58 1.79
N THR A 106 -1.58 6.84 0.91
CA THR A 106 -0.26 7.23 0.41
C THR A 106 -0.34 8.53 -0.37
N GLU A 107 -1.31 8.66 -1.27
CA GLU A 107 -1.45 9.87 -2.10
C GLU A 107 -2.03 11.05 -1.29
N LEU A 108 -2.92 10.80 -0.32
CA LEU A 108 -3.36 11.84 0.62
C LEU A 108 -2.17 12.45 1.37
N GLN A 109 -1.35 11.62 2.01
CA GLN A 109 -0.16 12.09 2.74
C GLN A 109 0.87 12.73 1.80
N ARG A 110 0.99 12.26 0.55
CA ARG A 110 1.86 12.87 -0.46
C ARG A 110 1.39 14.29 -0.82
N ASN A 111 0.10 14.49 -1.04
CA ASN A 111 -0.45 15.83 -1.29
C ASN A 111 -0.27 16.73 -0.06
N MET A 112 -0.54 16.22 1.14
CA MET A 112 -0.27 16.96 2.38
C MET A 112 1.20 17.39 2.48
N ALA A 113 2.15 16.48 2.22
CA ALA A 113 3.58 16.79 2.25
C ALA A 113 3.99 17.81 1.18
N TYR A 114 3.43 17.71 -0.03
CA TYR A 114 3.71 18.66 -1.12
C TYR A 114 3.27 20.08 -0.78
N TYR A 115 2.13 20.22 -0.12
CA TYR A 115 1.59 21.51 0.32
C TYR A 115 2.00 21.89 1.76
N GLU A 116 3.05 21.26 2.30
CA GLU A 116 3.63 21.55 3.63
C GLU A 116 2.61 21.47 4.79
N MET A 117 1.59 20.62 4.66
CA MET A 117 0.61 20.37 5.71
C MET A 117 1.13 19.34 6.72
N PRO A 118 0.66 19.37 7.99
CA PRO A 118 0.90 18.30 8.94
C PRO A 118 0.40 16.95 8.40
N LEU A 119 1.24 15.91 8.49
CA LEU A 119 0.89 14.58 8.03
C LEU A 119 -0.05 13.86 9.01
N LEU A 120 -0.78 12.86 8.55
CA LEU A 120 -1.72 12.08 9.35
C LEU A 120 -1.04 11.32 10.50
N ALA A 121 0.20 10.89 10.28
CA ALA A 121 1.00 10.20 11.29
C ALA A 121 2.50 10.43 11.06
N PRO A 122 3.32 10.45 12.14
CA PRO A 122 4.77 10.58 12.03
C PRO A 122 5.47 9.30 11.56
N GLY A 123 4.76 8.19 11.49
CA GLY A 123 5.25 6.86 11.11
C GLY A 123 4.21 6.07 10.31
N PRO A 124 4.41 4.75 10.15
CA PRO A 124 3.48 3.90 9.41
C PRO A 124 2.06 3.96 9.99
N LEU A 125 1.10 4.31 9.16
CA LEU A 125 -0.30 4.45 9.54
C LEU A 125 -1.04 3.12 9.35
N PRO A 126 -1.54 2.47 10.41
CA PRO A 126 -2.38 1.28 10.28
C PRO A 126 -3.74 1.63 9.70
N TYR A 127 -4.26 0.77 8.81
CA TYR A 127 -5.57 0.94 8.18
C TYR A 127 -6.16 -0.40 7.72
N LEU A 128 -7.43 -0.41 7.36
CA LEU A 128 -8.11 -1.54 6.75
C LEU A 128 -8.14 -1.38 5.21
N ASP A 129 -7.37 -2.20 4.51
CA ASP A 129 -7.51 -2.41 3.06
C ASP A 129 -8.73 -3.32 2.84
N VAL A 130 -9.89 -2.72 2.58
CA VAL A 130 -11.19 -3.41 2.48
C VAL A 130 -11.17 -4.41 1.32
N GLN A 131 -10.49 -4.12 0.22
CA GLN A 131 -10.29 -5.05 -0.89
C GLN A 131 -9.51 -6.31 -0.43
N LYS A 132 -8.52 -6.14 0.44
CA LYS A 132 -7.80 -7.27 1.06
C LYS A 132 -8.70 -8.05 2.02
N LEU A 133 -9.50 -7.38 2.84
CA LEU A 133 -10.43 -8.03 3.75
C LEU A 133 -11.48 -8.83 2.98
N PHE A 134 -12.03 -8.26 1.91
CA PHE A 134 -12.94 -8.97 1.01
C PHE A 134 -12.30 -10.25 0.45
N ALA A 135 -11.06 -10.16 -0.04
CA ALA A 135 -10.34 -11.32 -0.55
C ALA A 135 -10.04 -12.40 0.53
N ILE A 136 -9.93 -12.01 1.79
CA ILE A 136 -9.73 -12.94 2.91
C ILE A 136 -11.05 -13.60 3.31
N ALA A 137 -12.14 -12.84 3.31
CA ALA A 137 -13.47 -13.29 3.76
C ALA A 137 -14.17 -14.19 2.73
N TYR A 138 -14.11 -13.81 1.44
CA TYR A 138 -14.98 -14.40 0.42
C TYR A 138 -14.24 -15.04 -0.76
N GLU A 139 -12.93 -14.84 -0.88
CA GLU A 139 -12.15 -15.28 -2.04
C GLU A 139 -10.89 -16.04 -1.60
N GLU A 140 -10.07 -16.46 -2.57
CA GLU A 140 -8.69 -16.80 -2.26
C GLU A 140 -7.90 -15.54 -1.93
N ARG A 141 -7.22 -15.50 -0.78
CA ARG A 141 -6.47 -14.34 -0.23
C ARG A 141 -5.59 -13.55 -1.21
N LYS A 142 -5.25 -14.12 -2.36
CA LYS A 142 -4.42 -13.50 -3.40
C LYS A 142 -5.22 -12.77 -4.48
N ILE A 143 -6.49 -13.04 -4.60
CA ILE A 143 -7.36 -12.47 -5.63
C ILE A 143 -7.78 -11.07 -5.19
N ARG A 144 -7.52 -10.08 -6.04
CA ARG A 144 -7.99 -8.70 -5.83
C ARG A 144 -9.08 -8.41 -6.84
N ARG A 145 -10.26 -8.13 -6.35
CA ARG A 145 -11.44 -7.78 -7.15
C ARG A 145 -11.59 -6.26 -7.20
N ASN A 146 -12.22 -5.74 -8.24
CA ASN A 146 -12.66 -4.36 -8.27
C ASN A 146 -13.88 -4.16 -7.37
N LEU A 147 -14.23 -2.91 -7.09
CA LEU A 147 -15.31 -2.52 -6.19
C LEU A 147 -16.67 -3.03 -6.69
N GLU A 148 -16.98 -2.86 -7.98
CA GLU A 148 -18.23 -3.32 -8.59
C GLU A 148 -18.46 -4.82 -8.44
N TYR A 149 -17.41 -5.64 -8.64
CA TYR A 149 -17.50 -7.08 -8.42
C TYR A 149 -17.92 -7.41 -6.99
N ALA A 150 -17.33 -6.74 -5.99
CA ALA A 150 -17.63 -7.02 -4.59
C ALA A 150 -19.07 -6.60 -4.24
N ILE A 151 -19.57 -5.52 -4.82
CA ILE A 151 -20.96 -5.06 -4.67
C ILE A 151 -21.92 -6.08 -5.25
N ASP A 152 -21.67 -6.55 -6.48
CA ASP A 152 -22.49 -7.57 -7.14
C ASP A 152 -22.45 -8.89 -6.38
N PHE A 153 -21.27 -9.32 -5.91
CA PHE A 153 -21.08 -10.54 -5.13
C PHE A 153 -21.86 -10.53 -3.82
N LEU A 154 -21.90 -9.39 -3.13
CA LEU A 154 -22.60 -9.22 -1.85
C LEU A 154 -24.06 -8.79 -2.02
N HIS A 155 -24.55 -8.69 -3.25
CA HIS A 155 -25.90 -8.22 -3.60
C HIS A 155 -26.26 -6.88 -2.95
N ILE A 156 -25.28 -5.95 -2.93
CA ILE A 156 -25.48 -4.58 -2.45
C ILE A 156 -26.20 -3.78 -3.52
N GLU A 157 -27.27 -3.07 -3.15
CA GLU A 157 -28.01 -2.24 -4.07
C GLU A 157 -27.15 -1.08 -4.59
N LYS A 158 -27.18 -0.87 -5.93
CA LYS A 158 -26.48 0.21 -6.64
C LYS A 158 -27.38 1.44 -6.71
N ASP A 159 -27.45 2.18 -5.62
CA ASP A 159 -28.35 3.31 -5.39
C ASP A 159 -27.77 4.67 -5.80
N ILE A 160 -26.43 4.77 -5.99
CA ILE A 160 -25.75 5.97 -6.50
C ILE A 160 -24.75 5.62 -7.60
N PRO A 161 -24.41 6.58 -8.52
CA PRO A 161 -23.45 6.35 -9.59
C PRO A 161 -22.04 6.06 -9.07
N PHE A 162 -21.26 5.23 -9.78
CA PHE A 162 -19.86 4.96 -9.53
C PHE A 162 -18.91 6.03 -10.06
N HIS A 163 -17.63 5.86 -9.75
CA HIS A 163 -16.51 6.69 -10.23
C HIS A 163 -16.58 8.14 -9.75
N ARG A 164 -16.97 8.31 -8.51
CA ARG A 164 -16.86 9.52 -7.72
C ARG A 164 -16.34 9.11 -6.34
N ALA A 165 -15.41 9.87 -5.80
CA ALA A 165 -14.77 9.54 -4.52
C ALA A 165 -15.80 9.27 -3.42
N PHE A 166 -16.84 10.09 -3.31
CA PHE A 166 -17.91 9.86 -2.34
C PHE A 166 -18.66 8.54 -2.57
N SER A 167 -19.01 8.23 -3.82
CA SER A 167 -19.76 7.02 -4.15
C SER A 167 -18.93 5.76 -3.86
N ASP A 168 -17.66 5.79 -4.21
CA ASP A 168 -16.77 4.64 -4.02
C ASP A 168 -16.44 4.44 -2.54
N ALA A 169 -16.30 5.53 -1.74
CA ALA A 169 -16.24 5.47 -0.29
C ALA A 169 -17.54 4.90 0.34
N TYR A 170 -18.71 5.32 -0.15
CA TYR A 170 -20.00 4.84 0.32
C TYR A 170 -20.19 3.34 0.08
N TYR A 171 -19.89 2.85 -1.12
CA TYR A 171 -19.96 1.42 -1.41
C TYR A 171 -18.90 0.62 -0.65
N THR A 172 -17.70 1.17 -0.51
CA THR A 172 -16.66 0.56 0.34
C THR A 172 -17.13 0.44 1.80
N ALA A 173 -17.84 1.45 2.31
CA ALA A 173 -18.42 1.39 3.66
C ALA A 173 -19.49 0.30 3.78
N LYS A 174 -20.41 0.16 2.81
CA LYS A 174 -21.41 -0.92 2.79
C LYS A 174 -20.75 -2.31 2.77
N ILE A 175 -19.69 -2.49 1.96
CA ILE A 175 -18.93 -3.74 1.92
C ILE A 175 -18.23 -3.99 3.26
N LEU A 176 -17.58 -2.98 3.84
CA LEU A 176 -16.91 -3.11 5.14
C LEU A 176 -17.89 -3.53 6.24
N ILE A 177 -19.07 -2.91 6.31
CA ILE A 177 -20.12 -3.28 7.28
C ILE A 177 -20.47 -4.76 7.11
N ARG A 178 -20.74 -5.21 5.89
CA ARG A 178 -21.06 -6.61 5.60
C ARG A 178 -19.93 -7.57 6.01
N ILE A 179 -18.68 -7.23 5.70
CA ILE A 179 -17.51 -8.02 6.11
C ILE A 179 -17.44 -8.13 7.64
N LEU A 180 -17.62 -7.01 8.35
CA LEU A 180 -17.52 -6.98 9.81
C LEU A 180 -18.68 -7.67 10.52
N GLU A 181 -19.84 -7.82 9.85
CA GLU A 181 -20.98 -8.59 10.34
C GLU A 181 -20.77 -10.09 10.17
N GLU A 182 -20.34 -10.52 8.99
CA GLU A 182 -20.24 -11.93 8.62
C GLU A 182 -18.88 -12.56 9.01
N HIS A 183 -17.80 -11.77 9.01
CA HIS A 183 -16.42 -12.20 9.23
C HIS A 183 -15.66 -11.24 10.16
N PRO A 184 -16.11 -10.97 11.40
CA PRO A 184 -15.47 -10.00 12.29
C PRO A 184 -13.98 -10.32 12.59
N GLU A 185 -13.57 -11.57 12.49
CA GLU A 185 -12.21 -12.02 12.73
C GLU A 185 -11.19 -11.48 11.72
N VAL A 186 -11.63 -11.02 10.54
CA VAL A 186 -10.69 -10.55 9.51
C VAL A 186 -10.09 -9.18 9.82
N VAL A 187 -10.68 -8.42 10.74
CA VAL A 187 -10.23 -7.05 11.12
C VAL A 187 -8.79 -7.02 11.63
N VAL A 188 -8.29 -8.12 12.16
CA VAL A 188 -6.89 -8.24 12.61
C VAL A 188 -5.87 -8.17 11.46
N ASN A 189 -6.33 -8.29 10.21
CA ASN A 189 -5.48 -8.25 9.04
C ASN A 189 -5.18 -6.81 8.59
N LEU A 190 -4.71 -5.97 9.50
CA LEU A 190 -4.32 -4.59 9.21
C LEU A 190 -3.35 -4.49 8.03
N SER A 191 -3.48 -3.41 7.29
CA SER A 191 -2.48 -2.92 6.35
C SER A 191 -1.77 -1.72 6.98
N TYR A 192 -0.66 -1.30 6.40
CA TYR A 192 0.11 -0.15 6.87
C TYR A 192 0.43 0.73 5.68
N ASP A 193 -0.05 1.95 5.70
CA ASP A 193 0.52 2.95 4.81
C ASP A 193 1.92 3.30 5.31
N THR A 194 2.86 3.41 4.39
CA THR A 194 4.27 3.61 4.68
C THR A 194 4.83 4.82 3.95
N PHE A 195 3.98 5.81 3.68
CA PHE A 195 4.43 7.12 3.20
C PHE A 195 5.47 7.70 4.16
N CYS A 196 5.16 7.65 5.47
CA CYS A 196 6.11 7.91 6.53
C CYS A 196 6.69 6.59 7.06
N PRO A 197 7.89 6.18 6.66
CA PRO A 197 8.54 5.01 7.27
C PRO A 197 8.96 5.31 8.71
N PRO A 198 9.18 4.29 9.55
CA PRO A 198 9.76 4.48 10.87
C PRO A 198 11.07 5.27 10.79
N LYS A 199 11.29 6.19 11.72
CA LYS A 199 12.57 6.92 11.79
C LYS A 199 13.58 6.20 12.67
N ASP A 200 13.11 5.60 13.77
CA ASP A 200 13.94 4.92 14.75
C ASP A 200 13.67 3.42 14.82
N ARG A 201 14.60 2.70 15.45
CA ARG A 201 14.48 1.24 15.66
C ARG A 201 13.29 0.87 16.54
N GLY A 202 12.91 1.74 17.47
CA GLY A 202 11.77 1.55 18.36
C GLY A 202 10.43 1.55 17.63
N ASP A 203 10.35 2.31 16.52
CA ASP A 203 9.14 2.49 15.72
C ASP A 203 8.98 1.45 14.62
N GLU A 204 9.98 0.56 14.45
CA GLU A 204 9.93 -0.49 13.42
C GLU A 204 8.73 -1.41 13.64
N VAL A 205 7.92 -1.58 12.59
CA VAL A 205 6.69 -2.38 12.68
C VAL A 205 6.99 -3.88 12.52
N LYS A 206 6.49 -4.68 13.46
CA LYS A 206 6.51 -6.15 13.41
C LYS A 206 5.10 -6.66 13.61
N ALA A 207 4.39 -6.89 12.52
CA ALA A 207 3.03 -7.40 12.53
C ALA A 207 3.00 -8.89 12.18
N GLN A 208 2.41 -9.70 13.06
CA GLN A 208 2.19 -11.12 12.83
C GLN A 208 0.74 -11.35 12.43
N PHE A 209 0.56 -12.08 11.34
CA PHE A 209 -0.72 -12.52 10.81
C PHE A 209 -0.78 -14.05 10.80
N ASP A 210 -1.92 -14.66 10.56
CA ASP A 210 -2.10 -16.12 10.58
C ASP A 210 -1.09 -16.87 9.70
N THR A 211 -0.82 -16.34 8.51
CA THR A 211 -0.03 -17.05 7.48
C THR A 211 1.32 -16.43 7.19
N TYR A 212 1.64 -15.25 7.77
CA TYR A 212 2.90 -14.56 7.54
C TYR A 212 3.20 -13.51 8.61
N VAL A 213 4.43 -13.05 8.64
CA VAL A 213 4.86 -11.87 9.41
C VAL A 213 5.34 -10.77 8.46
N LYS A 214 4.92 -9.54 8.73
CA LYS A 214 5.41 -8.34 8.06
C LYS A 214 6.33 -7.56 9.01
N TYR A 215 7.46 -7.11 8.49
CA TYR A 215 8.37 -6.19 9.14
C TYR A 215 8.59 -4.98 8.25
N ILE A 216 8.47 -3.79 8.83
CA ILE A 216 8.76 -2.50 8.19
C ILE A 216 9.89 -1.88 8.99
N SER A 217 11.04 -1.70 8.34
CA SER A 217 12.22 -1.14 8.97
C SER A 217 12.13 0.38 9.09
N ARG A 218 12.97 0.93 9.95
CA ARG A 218 13.33 2.33 9.89
C ARG A 218 13.98 2.69 8.55
N GLU A 219 14.12 3.97 8.34
CA GLU A 219 14.84 4.53 7.20
C GLU A 219 16.35 4.29 7.31
N PHE A 220 17.00 4.06 6.18
CA PHE A 220 18.44 3.92 6.01
C PHE A 220 18.90 4.90 4.92
N LYS A 221 20.14 5.35 5.02
CA LYS A 221 20.74 6.21 4.01
C LYS A 221 20.67 5.60 2.60
N ASP A 222 21.00 4.32 2.51
CA ASP A 222 20.99 3.58 1.26
C ASP A 222 20.72 2.08 1.50
N LYS A 223 20.64 1.36 0.40
CA LYS A 223 20.40 -0.07 0.37
C LYS A 223 21.55 -0.89 1.01
N THR A 224 22.79 -0.42 0.94
CA THR A 224 23.95 -1.14 1.50
C THR A 224 23.84 -1.15 3.01
N GLU A 225 23.55 -0.01 3.60
CA GLU A 225 23.29 0.12 5.03
C GLU A 225 22.10 -0.76 5.47
N ALA A 226 20.98 -0.71 4.71
CA ALA A 226 19.80 -1.53 5.00
C ALA A 226 20.13 -3.04 5.03
N PHE A 227 20.93 -3.52 4.09
CA PHE A 227 21.32 -4.95 4.06
C PHE A 227 22.44 -5.32 5.03
N ALA A 228 23.13 -4.37 5.64
CA ALA A 228 24.05 -4.58 6.75
C ALA A 228 23.30 -4.76 8.09
N ASP A 229 22.06 -4.28 8.20
CA ASP A 229 21.25 -4.43 9.41
C ASP A 229 20.86 -5.90 9.64
N LYS A 230 21.17 -6.41 10.86
CA LYS A 230 20.91 -7.80 11.22
C LYS A 230 19.43 -8.17 11.23
N GLU A 231 18.53 -7.25 11.59
CA GLU A 231 17.09 -7.50 11.63
C GLU A 231 16.51 -7.59 10.22
N VAL A 232 16.95 -6.73 9.31
CA VAL A 232 16.56 -6.76 7.90
C VAL A 232 16.88 -8.12 7.27
N VAL A 233 18.12 -8.62 7.45
CA VAL A 233 18.54 -9.87 6.80
C VAL A 233 18.26 -11.12 7.61
N SER A 234 17.73 -11.00 8.83
CA SER A 234 17.46 -12.15 9.70
C SER A 234 16.49 -13.15 9.06
N SER A 235 16.62 -14.40 9.44
CA SER A 235 15.71 -15.51 9.08
C SER A 235 15.31 -16.22 10.38
N LYS A 236 14.33 -15.66 11.08
CA LYS A 236 13.70 -16.25 12.24
C LYS A 236 12.41 -16.98 11.84
N CYS A 237 12.17 -18.15 12.41
CA CYS A 237 10.85 -18.76 12.35
C CYS A 237 9.88 -17.96 13.21
N TYR A 238 8.81 -17.46 12.62
CA TYR A 238 7.86 -16.63 13.34
C TYR A 238 6.93 -17.40 14.28
N LEU A 239 6.91 -18.74 14.17
CA LEU A 239 6.13 -19.60 15.05
C LEU A 239 6.93 -20.05 16.30
N CYS A 240 8.21 -20.41 16.16
CA CYS A 240 9.03 -20.87 17.28
C CYS A 240 10.20 -19.94 17.63
N HIS A 241 10.31 -18.81 16.96
CA HIS A 241 11.30 -17.75 17.16
C HIS A 241 12.77 -18.16 17.07
N ARG A 242 13.08 -19.39 16.61
CA ARG A 242 14.45 -19.87 16.39
C ARG A 242 15.10 -19.16 15.21
N ASN A 243 16.37 -18.82 15.36
CA ASN A 243 17.20 -18.38 14.24
C ASN A 243 17.45 -19.56 13.30
N LEU A 244 17.25 -19.32 12.00
CA LEU A 244 17.35 -20.37 10.99
C LEU A 244 18.54 -20.17 10.07
N ARG A 245 19.15 -21.28 9.67
CA ARG A 245 20.14 -21.26 8.59
C ARG A 245 19.42 -21.14 7.24
N LYS A 246 19.85 -20.17 6.42
CA LYS A 246 19.33 -20.00 5.07
C LYS A 246 19.82 -21.16 4.17
N LYS A 247 18.90 -21.88 3.56
CA LYS A 247 19.18 -22.81 2.45
C LYS A 247 19.47 -22.04 1.16
N ILE A 248 18.78 -20.92 0.95
CA ILE A 248 19.02 -19.98 -0.14
C ILE A 248 19.26 -18.60 0.49
N LYS A 249 20.49 -18.06 0.30
CA LYS A 249 20.84 -16.70 0.75
C LYS A 249 20.03 -15.66 -0.02
N TRP A 250 19.91 -14.45 0.52
CA TRP A 250 19.24 -13.34 -0.16
C TRP A 250 19.78 -13.10 -1.56
N PHE A 251 18.91 -13.09 -2.54
CA PHE A 251 19.22 -12.78 -3.93
C PHE A 251 18.09 -11.96 -4.56
N SER A 252 18.40 -11.23 -5.62
CA SER A 252 17.44 -10.48 -6.42
C SER A 252 17.66 -10.70 -7.90
N ALA A 253 16.57 -10.75 -8.67
CA ALA A 253 16.61 -10.74 -10.13
C ALA A 253 16.50 -9.32 -10.71
N ASN A 254 15.85 -8.38 -10.02
CA ASN A 254 15.48 -7.06 -10.54
C ASN A 254 15.96 -5.88 -9.66
N GLY A 255 16.76 -6.13 -8.63
CA GLY A 255 17.28 -5.10 -7.72
C GLY A 255 16.27 -4.49 -6.73
N ARG A 256 14.97 -4.70 -6.91
CA ARG A 256 13.90 -4.17 -6.04
C ARG A 256 13.35 -5.22 -5.07
N HIS A 257 13.24 -6.48 -5.51
CA HIS A 257 12.74 -7.58 -4.71
C HIS A 257 13.84 -8.59 -4.44
N TYR A 258 14.00 -8.97 -3.19
CA TYR A 258 14.94 -9.97 -2.73
C TYR A 258 14.20 -11.14 -2.13
N TYR A 259 14.74 -12.34 -2.33
CA TYR A 259 14.17 -13.58 -1.81
C TYR A 259 15.24 -14.39 -1.09
N CYS A 260 14.83 -15.06 -0.02
CA CYS A 260 15.62 -16.12 0.60
C CYS A 260 14.72 -17.29 0.97
N VAL A 261 15.31 -18.44 1.22
CA VAL A 261 14.64 -19.61 1.81
C VAL A 261 15.45 -20.07 3.00
N ALA A 262 14.79 -20.25 4.14
CA ALA A 262 15.32 -20.87 5.33
C ALA A 262 14.52 -22.12 5.66
N TYR A 263 15.06 -23.00 6.51
CA TYR A 263 14.37 -24.22 6.91
C TYR A 263 14.31 -24.32 8.44
N CYS A 264 13.10 -24.53 8.94
CA CYS A 264 12.84 -24.83 10.34
C CYS A 264 12.51 -26.31 10.49
N GLU A 265 13.22 -27.03 11.34
CA GLU A 265 12.98 -28.45 11.57
C GLU A 265 11.55 -28.76 12.08
N LYS A 266 10.94 -27.81 12.83
CA LYS A 266 9.58 -27.97 13.35
C LYS A 266 8.48 -27.55 12.36
N HIS A 267 8.74 -26.53 11.51
CA HIS A 267 7.70 -25.88 10.73
C HIS A 267 7.94 -25.90 9.21
N GLY A 268 9.07 -26.45 8.76
CA GLY A 268 9.37 -26.58 7.33
C GLY A 268 10.02 -25.35 6.71
N TYR A 269 9.78 -25.13 5.42
CA TYR A 269 10.42 -24.09 4.64
C TYR A 269 9.78 -22.71 4.90
N LEU A 270 10.63 -21.69 5.09
CA LEU A 270 10.24 -20.28 5.20
C LEU A 270 10.82 -19.49 4.04
N LYS A 271 9.93 -18.76 3.36
CA LYS A 271 10.29 -17.76 2.36
C LYS A 271 10.38 -16.39 2.99
N GLY A 272 11.55 -15.77 2.88
CA GLY A 272 11.70 -14.33 3.10
C GLY A 272 11.58 -13.60 1.78
N LYS A 273 10.81 -12.51 1.76
CA LYS A 273 10.73 -11.55 0.66
C LYS A 273 11.00 -10.15 1.21
N ILE A 274 12.01 -9.48 0.67
CA ILE A 274 12.32 -8.08 0.94
C ILE A 274 11.92 -7.25 -0.28
N ARG A 275 11.21 -6.14 -0.03
CA ARG A 275 10.99 -5.06 -0.99
C ARG A 275 11.72 -3.83 -0.47
N VAL A 276 12.64 -3.28 -1.28
CA VAL A 276 13.29 -1.99 -1.00
C VAL A 276 12.38 -0.89 -1.53
N ARG A 277 12.05 0.07 -0.68
CA ARG A 277 11.23 1.25 -0.98
C ARG A 277 12.08 2.50 -0.82
N LYS A 278 11.82 3.53 -1.63
CA LYS A 278 12.35 4.88 -1.43
C LYS A 278 11.46 5.61 -0.43
N ALA A 279 12.06 6.34 0.51
CA ALA A 279 11.36 7.30 1.34
C ALA A 279 11.10 8.59 0.56
N TYR A 280 10.12 9.39 0.99
CA TYR A 280 9.75 10.64 0.33
C TYR A 280 10.89 11.68 0.36
N ASP A 281 11.61 11.77 1.48
CA ASP A 281 12.71 12.71 1.70
C ASP A 281 14.07 12.20 1.22
N GLY A 282 14.12 11.08 0.54
CA GLY A 282 15.34 10.37 0.13
C GLY A 282 15.55 9.12 1.01
N GLY A 283 16.69 8.47 0.90
CA GLY A 283 16.91 7.23 1.66
C GLY A 283 16.06 6.04 1.20
N VAL A 284 16.12 4.96 1.96
CA VAL A 284 15.38 3.72 1.69
C VAL A 284 14.90 3.06 2.96
N TYR A 285 13.80 2.34 2.88
CA TYR A 285 13.33 1.46 3.94
C TYR A 285 12.93 0.09 3.39
N ILE A 286 12.78 -0.87 4.28
CA ILE A 286 12.56 -2.26 3.94
C ILE A 286 11.17 -2.70 4.37
N VAL A 287 10.41 -3.28 3.44
CA VAL A 287 9.24 -4.09 3.78
C VAL A 287 9.60 -5.56 3.58
N LYS A 288 9.75 -6.29 4.68
CA LYS A 288 10.04 -7.72 4.67
C LYS A 288 8.79 -8.52 5.04
N THR A 289 8.54 -9.57 4.27
CA THR A 289 7.49 -10.56 4.57
C THR A 289 8.15 -11.92 4.75
N THR A 290 7.79 -12.64 5.81
CA THR A 290 8.23 -14.01 6.07
C THR A 290 7.01 -14.91 6.19
N LYS A 291 6.95 -15.98 5.40
CA LYS A 291 5.86 -16.96 5.44
C LYS A 291 6.35 -18.40 5.30
N LEU A 292 5.59 -19.33 5.82
CA LEU A 292 5.75 -20.75 5.51
C LEU A 292 5.34 -21.04 4.08
N ILE A 293 6.07 -21.93 3.44
CA ILE A 293 5.83 -22.33 2.05
C ILE A 293 5.99 -23.84 1.90
N PRO A 294 5.31 -24.49 0.95
CA PRO A 294 5.56 -25.89 0.61
C PRO A 294 6.94 -26.06 -0.06
N LYS A 295 7.41 -27.30 -0.12
CA LYS A 295 8.72 -27.65 -0.69
C LYS A 295 8.84 -27.23 -2.16
N GLU A 296 7.80 -27.42 -2.91
CA GLU A 296 7.70 -27.10 -4.36
C GLU A 296 7.92 -25.60 -4.60
N GLU A 297 7.37 -24.72 -3.73
CA GLU A 297 7.61 -23.26 -3.82
C GLU A 297 9.07 -22.93 -3.48
N ALA A 298 9.69 -23.67 -2.54
CA ALA A 298 11.11 -23.49 -2.21
C ALA A 298 12.02 -23.90 -3.39
N GLU A 299 11.70 -24.98 -4.09
CA GLU A 299 12.39 -25.44 -5.30
C GLU A 299 12.25 -24.45 -6.46
N ALA A 300 11.05 -23.92 -6.67
CA ALA A 300 10.81 -22.85 -7.66
C ALA A 300 11.66 -21.59 -7.38
N ILE A 301 11.83 -21.22 -6.10
CA ILE A 301 12.72 -20.11 -5.72
C ILE A 301 14.19 -20.44 -6.00
N ALA A 302 14.61 -21.69 -5.82
CA ALA A 302 15.96 -22.14 -6.17
C ALA A 302 16.23 -22.01 -7.67
N ALA A 303 15.32 -22.52 -8.49
CA ALA A 303 15.39 -22.40 -9.97
C ALA A 303 15.48 -20.94 -10.42
N ARG A 304 14.65 -20.05 -9.82
CA ARG A 304 14.69 -18.61 -10.11
C ARG A 304 16.03 -17.95 -9.73
N ARG A 305 16.67 -18.39 -8.63
CA ARG A 305 18.00 -17.93 -8.25
C ARG A 305 19.05 -18.33 -9.28
N ASP A 306 19.00 -19.58 -9.73
CA ASP A 306 19.99 -20.14 -10.65
C ASP A 306 19.88 -19.48 -12.03
N HIS A 307 18.66 -19.30 -12.53
CA HIS A 307 18.42 -18.50 -13.74
C HIS A 307 18.97 -17.04 -13.61
N ALA A 308 18.70 -16.36 -12.48
CA ALA A 308 19.23 -15.01 -12.28
C ALA A 308 20.78 -14.96 -12.23
N ARG A 309 21.43 -16.02 -11.77
CA ARG A 309 22.90 -16.17 -11.81
C ARG A 309 23.43 -16.35 -13.23
N GLU A 310 22.76 -17.17 -14.03
CA GLU A 310 23.12 -17.41 -15.43
C GLU A 310 23.00 -16.13 -16.26
N VAL A 311 21.87 -15.40 -16.13
CA VAL A 311 21.69 -14.12 -16.83
C VAL A 311 22.81 -13.13 -16.47
N ARG A 312 23.22 -13.03 -15.20
CA ARG A 312 24.31 -12.17 -14.78
C ARG A 312 25.66 -12.61 -15.34
N LYS A 313 25.91 -13.92 -15.45
CA LYS A 313 27.14 -14.44 -16.09
C LYS A 313 27.19 -14.06 -17.56
N ARG A 314 26.09 -14.25 -18.31
CA ARG A 314 26.00 -13.87 -19.74
C ARG A 314 26.25 -12.38 -19.94
N HIS A 315 25.63 -11.50 -19.13
CA HIS A 315 25.88 -10.05 -19.22
C HIS A 315 27.31 -9.63 -18.86
N LYS A 316 28.01 -10.37 -17.98
CA LYS A 316 29.44 -10.13 -17.72
C LYS A 316 30.32 -10.48 -18.91
N HIS A 317 30.05 -11.63 -19.55
CA HIS A 317 30.80 -12.05 -20.74
C HIS A 317 30.58 -11.13 -21.93
N SER A 318 29.35 -10.67 -22.18
CA SER A 318 29.08 -9.72 -23.28
C SER A 318 29.72 -8.36 -23.08
N LYS A 319 29.88 -7.88 -21.83
CA LYS A 319 30.59 -6.63 -21.53
C LYS A 319 32.12 -6.76 -21.61
N ALA A 320 32.66 -7.94 -21.35
CA ALA A 320 34.12 -8.18 -21.51
C ALA A 320 34.53 -8.36 -22.95
N GLY A 321 33.65 -8.85 -23.84
CA GLY A 321 33.92 -8.99 -25.28
C GLY A 321 33.81 -7.68 -26.09
N ASN A 322 33.12 -6.65 -25.56
CA ASN A 322 33.00 -5.33 -26.25
C ASN A 322 34.00 -4.29 -25.74
N GLY A 323 35.00 -4.67 -24.96
CA GLY A 323 36.03 -3.81 -24.42
C GLY A 323 37.41 -4.02 -25.03
N GLU A 324 37.52 -4.83 -26.09
CA GLU A 324 38.76 -5.14 -26.82
C GLU A 324 38.70 -4.72 -28.33
N GLU A 325 37.90 -3.69 -28.67
CA GLU A 325 38.00 -3.02 -29.98
C GLU A 325 38.35 -1.56 -29.82
#